data_06ac1dc0c7d53b1a9a88953028149149
#
_entry.id   06ac1dc0c7d53b1a9a88953028149149
#
_cell.length_a   1.000
_cell.length_b   1.000
_cell.length_c   1.000
_cell.angle_alpha   90.00
_cell.angle_beta   90.00
_cell.angle_gamma   90.00
#
_symmetry.space_group_name_H-M   'P 1'
#
loop_
_entity.id
_entity.type
_entity.pdbx_description
1 polymer ?
#
loop_
_entity_poly.entity_id
_entity_poly.type
_entity_poly.pdbx_seq_one_letter_code
_entity_poly.pdbx_strand_id
1 'polypeptide(L)'
;MQIVSFPEEAAPRQLRAQVLDLQNEAWPSDGGEGQGAGALTHDPALRPCSVLLVDGPVVLAALDILSKEIVHAGRRLLAGGLSTVVTRRSARGLGHGRQLVSAARQLMADQGLDIGLFSCDRPLQGFYESAGWQLLPGAVLIGGTARTPFPSDRPGFDKVTMADFFSPAGRQAGPSFPHSRIELYPGEIDKLW
;
A
#
# COMPACT_ATOMS: atom_id res chain seq x y z
N MET A 1 16.62 5.11 15.54
CA MET A 1 15.60 4.81 14.50
C MET A 1 14.21 5.07 15.06
N GLN A 2 13.31 5.67 14.27
CA GLN A 2 11.90 5.92 14.62
C GLN A 2 11.01 5.78 13.39
N ILE A 3 9.74 5.46 13.60
CA ILE A 3 8.71 5.48 12.56
C ILE A 3 7.94 6.77 12.70
N VAL A 4 7.79 7.49 11.60
CA VAL A 4 7.02 8.73 11.49
C VAL A 4 5.98 8.60 10.39
N SER A 5 4.84 9.28 10.54
CA SER A 5 3.81 9.30 9.51
C SER A 5 3.29 10.71 9.28
N PHE A 6 2.93 11.01 8.04
CA PHE A 6 2.42 12.32 7.61
C PHE A 6 1.36 12.12 6.52
N PRO A 7 0.31 12.97 6.43
CA PRO A 7 -0.37 13.15 5.16
C PRO A 7 0.69 13.45 4.08
N GLU A 8 0.59 12.86 2.89
CA GLU A 8 1.63 13.01 1.86
C GLU A 8 1.98 14.48 1.59
N GLU A 9 0.96 15.33 1.51
CA GLU A 9 1.12 16.78 1.29
C GLU A 9 1.87 17.50 2.42
N ALA A 10 1.81 16.98 3.65
CA ALA A 10 2.46 17.55 4.83
C ALA A 10 3.84 16.95 5.13
N ALA A 11 4.30 15.97 4.35
CA ALA A 11 5.60 15.35 4.55
C ALA A 11 6.74 16.37 4.36
N PRO A 12 7.73 16.44 5.28
CA PRO A 12 8.86 17.36 5.16
C PRO A 12 9.60 17.17 3.84
N ARG A 13 9.92 18.28 3.14
CA ARG A 13 10.53 18.25 1.79
C ARG A 13 11.79 17.39 1.71
N GLN A 14 12.64 17.44 2.74
CA GLN A 14 13.89 16.66 2.78
C GLN A 14 13.62 15.15 2.86
N LEU A 15 12.60 14.73 3.60
CA LEU A 15 12.21 13.31 3.69
C LEU A 15 11.55 12.86 2.40
N ARG A 16 10.66 13.68 1.82
CA ARG A 16 10.01 13.38 0.54
C ARG A 16 11.03 13.22 -0.59
N ALA A 17 12.05 14.06 -0.68
CA ALA A 17 13.11 13.91 -1.67
C ALA A 17 13.80 12.54 -1.56
N GLN A 18 14.13 12.10 -0.34
CA GLN A 18 14.74 10.79 -0.13
C GLN A 18 13.79 9.63 -0.46
N VAL A 19 12.48 9.79 -0.21
CA VAL A 19 11.47 8.78 -0.60
C VAL A 19 11.43 8.65 -2.12
N LEU A 20 11.39 9.76 -2.86
CA LEU A 20 11.44 9.75 -4.32
C LEU A 20 12.71 9.08 -4.85
N ASP A 21 13.86 9.36 -4.25
CA ASP A 21 15.12 8.70 -4.62
C ASP A 21 15.02 7.18 -4.44
N LEU A 22 14.45 6.71 -3.32
CA LEU A 22 14.27 5.29 -3.04
C LEU A 22 13.28 4.63 -4.02
N GLN A 23 12.20 5.32 -4.35
CA GLN A 23 11.21 4.86 -5.33
C GLN A 23 11.81 4.78 -6.73
N ASN A 24 12.55 5.81 -7.16
CA ASN A 24 13.26 5.83 -8.45
C ASN A 24 14.34 4.73 -8.54
N GLU A 25 15.02 4.42 -7.43
CA GLU A 25 15.97 3.30 -7.36
C GLU A 25 15.27 1.94 -7.50
N ALA A 26 14.06 1.80 -6.93
CA ALA A 26 13.27 0.57 -6.98
C ALA A 26 12.57 0.37 -8.32
N TRP A 27 12.06 1.45 -8.89
CA TRP A 27 11.33 1.46 -10.16
C TRP A 27 11.89 2.58 -11.07
N PRO A 28 13.02 2.34 -11.73
CA PRO A 28 13.58 3.31 -12.68
C PRO A 28 12.58 3.62 -13.79
N SER A 29 12.26 4.90 -13.99
CA SER A 29 11.41 5.33 -15.11
C SER A 29 12.24 5.29 -16.39
N ASP A 30 11.78 4.58 -17.42
CA ASP A 30 12.37 4.64 -18.76
C ASP A 30 12.07 6.02 -19.40
N GLY A 31 12.83 7.04 -19.01
CA GLY A 31 12.91 8.32 -19.74
C GLY A 31 11.71 9.28 -19.66
N GLY A 32 10.79 9.10 -18.72
CA GLY A 32 9.77 10.11 -18.39
C GLY A 32 10.35 11.22 -17.51
N GLU A 33 9.94 12.47 -17.73
CA GLU A 33 10.29 13.60 -16.87
C GLU A 33 10.03 13.23 -15.40
N GLY A 34 11.09 13.14 -14.60
CA GLY A 34 10.97 12.83 -13.18
C GLY A 34 10.00 13.81 -12.52
N GLN A 35 9.02 13.30 -11.79
CA GLN A 35 8.12 14.14 -11.02
C GLN A 35 8.97 15.05 -10.13
N GLY A 36 8.80 16.37 -10.30
CA GLY A 36 9.56 17.34 -9.50
C GLY A 36 9.35 17.10 -8.02
N ALA A 37 10.34 17.39 -7.18
CA ALA A 37 10.36 17.15 -5.73
C ALA A 37 9.18 17.73 -4.91
N GLY A 38 8.21 18.34 -5.58
CA GLY A 38 6.98 18.90 -5.00
C GLY A 38 5.68 18.26 -5.49
N ALA A 39 5.74 17.35 -6.48
CA ALA A 39 4.54 16.66 -6.96
C ALA A 39 4.07 15.61 -5.95
N LEU A 40 2.75 15.46 -5.81
CA LEU A 40 2.15 14.35 -5.06
C LEU A 40 2.29 13.08 -5.91
N THR A 41 2.62 11.97 -5.24
CA THR A 41 2.79 10.68 -5.91
C THR A 41 1.43 10.02 -6.18
N HIS A 42 0.47 10.25 -5.28
CA HIS A 42 -0.83 9.58 -5.26
C HIS A 42 -2.00 10.54 -5.52
N ASP A 43 -3.16 9.96 -5.89
CA ASP A 43 -4.41 10.72 -5.97
C ASP A 43 -4.81 11.19 -4.55
N PRO A 44 -4.95 12.51 -4.30
CA PRO A 44 -5.37 13.03 -2.99
C PRO A 44 -6.71 12.47 -2.49
N ALA A 45 -7.60 12.05 -3.40
CA ALA A 45 -8.88 11.43 -3.06
C ALA A 45 -8.71 10.12 -2.28
N LEU A 46 -7.55 9.47 -2.38
CA LEU A 46 -7.19 8.26 -1.64
C LEU A 46 -6.59 8.55 -0.25
N ARG A 47 -6.54 9.83 0.15
CA ARG A 47 -6.03 10.27 1.46
C ARG A 47 -4.65 9.67 1.79
N PRO A 48 -3.64 9.86 0.93
CA PRO A 48 -2.35 9.22 1.07
C PRO A 48 -1.64 9.65 2.36
N CYS A 49 -1.13 8.65 3.09
CA CYS A 49 -0.37 8.83 4.31
C CYS A 49 0.99 8.16 4.15
N SER A 50 2.06 8.97 4.09
CA SER A 50 3.43 8.45 4.03
C SER A 50 3.89 7.95 5.39
N VAL A 51 4.42 6.74 5.46
CA VAL A 51 4.97 6.11 6.67
C VAL A 51 6.44 5.79 6.41
N LEU A 52 7.31 6.36 7.24
CA LEU A 52 8.76 6.33 7.03
C LEU A 52 9.47 5.74 8.25
N LEU A 53 10.43 4.86 8.03
CA LEU A 53 11.42 4.50 9.03
C LEU A 53 12.65 5.37 8.84
N VAL A 54 12.96 6.20 9.83
CA VAL A 54 14.07 7.15 9.77
C VAL A 54 15.13 6.88 10.84
N ASP A 55 16.40 7.14 10.51
CA ASP A 55 17.50 7.14 11.45
C ASP A 55 18.23 8.50 11.36
N GLY A 56 18.01 9.33 12.36
CA GLY A 56 18.38 10.74 12.26
C GLY A 56 17.74 11.39 11.02
N PRO A 57 18.53 11.98 10.10
CA PRO A 57 18.01 12.62 8.89
C PRO A 57 17.80 11.64 7.72
N VAL A 58 18.08 10.35 7.88
CA VAL A 58 18.13 9.37 6.78
C VAL A 58 16.86 8.52 6.76
N VAL A 59 16.20 8.43 5.61
CA VAL A 59 15.08 7.50 5.38
C VAL A 59 15.66 6.13 5.03
N LEU A 60 15.35 5.12 5.86
CA LEU A 60 15.79 3.73 5.66
C LEU A 60 14.77 2.89 4.89
N ALA A 61 13.48 3.14 5.14
CA ALA A 61 12.38 2.50 4.42
C ALA A 61 11.18 3.46 4.37
N ALA A 62 10.37 3.33 3.34
CA ALA A 62 9.18 4.12 3.12
C ALA A 62 8.06 3.26 2.53
N LEU A 63 6.83 3.64 2.81
CA LEU A 63 5.62 3.18 2.15
C LEU A 63 4.54 4.25 2.26
N ASP A 64 3.50 4.14 1.44
CA ASP A 64 2.32 4.96 1.55
C ASP A 64 1.09 4.09 1.85
N ILE A 65 0.22 4.60 2.74
CA ILE A 65 -1.10 4.03 3.00
C ILE A 65 -2.09 4.86 2.19
N LEU A 66 -2.83 4.20 1.31
CA LEU A 66 -3.95 4.78 0.58
C LEU A 66 -5.24 4.26 1.18
N SER A 67 -6.29 5.09 1.26
CA SER A 67 -7.55 4.67 1.87
C SER A 67 -8.77 5.24 1.16
N LYS A 68 -9.80 4.41 1.07
CA LYS A 68 -11.12 4.80 0.52
C LYS A 68 -12.21 3.87 1.03
N GLU A 69 -13.45 4.30 0.86
CA GLU A 69 -14.60 3.41 1.05
C GLU A 69 -14.74 2.46 -0.15
N ILE A 70 -14.99 1.19 0.14
CA ILE A 70 -15.35 0.16 -0.83
C ILE A 70 -16.71 -0.44 -0.48
N VAL A 71 -17.38 -1.04 -1.47
CA VAL A 71 -18.58 -1.85 -1.26
C VAL A 71 -18.24 -3.30 -1.62
N HIS A 72 -18.37 -4.22 -0.67
CA HIS A 72 -18.15 -5.64 -0.90
C HIS A 72 -19.26 -6.47 -0.27
N ALA A 73 -19.87 -7.38 -1.05
CA ALA A 73 -21.00 -8.21 -0.62
C ALA A 73 -22.14 -7.38 0.05
N GLY A 74 -22.43 -6.19 -0.51
CA GLY A 74 -23.48 -5.28 -0.02
C GLY A 74 -23.09 -4.49 1.24
N ARG A 75 -21.86 -4.58 1.74
CA ARG A 75 -21.37 -3.85 2.91
C ARG A 75 -20.42 -2.74 2.50
N ARG A 76 -20.57 -1.55 3.12
CA ARG A 76 -19.61 -0.46 3.02
C ARG A 76 -18.52 -0.67 4.07
N LEU A 77 -17.26 -0.60 3.63
CA LEU A 77 -16.08 -0.79 4.46
C LEU A 77 -15.06 0.29 4.13
N LEU A 78 -14.41 0.84 5.15
CA LEU A 78 -13.27 1.72 4.96
C LEU A 78 -12.02 0.85 4.78
N ALA A 79 -11.53 0.78 3.54
CA ALA A 79 -10.37 -0.01 3.18
C ALA A 79 -9.11 0.85 3.11
N GLY A 80 -7.98 0.30 3.52
CA GLY A 80 -6.65 0.85 3.29
C GLY A 80 -5.75 -0.14 2.58
N GLY A 81 -4.78 0.33 1.82
CA GLY A 81 -3.80 -0.51 1.16
C GLY A 81 -2.40 0.06 1.25
N LEU A 82 -1.41 -0.80 1.04
CA LEU A 82 -0.01 -0.41 0.99
C LEU A 82 0.39 -0.11 -0.45
N SER A 83 1.03 1.03 -0.65
CA SER A 83 1.62 1.42 -1.92
C SER A 83 3.10 1.75 -1.76
N THR A 84 3.85 1.66 -2.84
CA THR A 84 5.24 2.13 -2.97
C THR A 84 6.19 1.66 -1.86
N VAL A 85 6.05 0.42 -1.40
CA VAL A 85 6.86 -0.14 -0.30
C VAL A 85 8.30 -0.30 -0.73
N VAL A 86 9.21 0.49 -0.16
CA VAL A 86 10.63 0.49 -0.51
C VAL A 86 11.53 0.42 0.72
N THR A 87 12.71 -0.18 0.56
CA THR A 87 13.78 -0.17 1.58
C THR A 87 15.08 0.21 0.90
N ARG A 88 15.80 1.17 1.47
CA ARG A 88 17.13 1.60 1.01
C ARG A 88 18.04 0.39 0.79
N ARG A 89 18.71 0.31 -0.36
CA ARG A 89 19.50 -0.85 -0.76
C ARG A 89 20.51 -1.26 0.30
N SER A 90 21.23 -0.29 0.88
CA SER A 90 22.22 -0.54 1.94
C SER A 90 21.63 -0.99 3.28
N ALA A 91 20.30 -0.88 3.45
CA ALA A 91 19.55 -1.25 4.66
C ALA A 91 18.66 -2.49 4.46
N ARG A 92 18.73 -3.14 3.28
CA ARG A 92 17.99 -4.38 3.01
C ARG A 92 18.57 -5.55 3.82
N GLY A 93 17.72 -6.55 4.09
CA GLY A 93 18.12 -7.72 4.89
C GLY A 93 18.18 -7.49 6.41
N LEU A 94 18.04 -6.24 6.88
CA LEU A 94 18.09 -5.88 8.30
C LEU A 94 16.71 -5.85 8.99
N GLY A 95 15.64 -6.28 8.31
CA GLY A 95 14.28 -6.33 8.86
C GLY A 95 13.51 -5.01 8.83
N HIS A 96 14.10 -3.92 8.32
CA HIS A 96 13.47 -2.58 8.31
C HIS A 96 12.17 -2.52 7.53
N GLY A 97 12.10 -3.15 6.35
CA GLY A 97 10.86 -3.23 5.57
C GLY A 97 9.75 -3.95 6.32
N ARG A 98 10.05 -5.09 6.96
CA ARG A 98 9.09 -5.83 7.79
C ARG A 98 8.59 -4.99 8.97
N GLN A 99 9.50 -4.31 9.67
CA GLN A 99 9.16 -3.41 10.79
C GLN A 99 8.20 -2.31 10.33
N LEU A 100 8.48 -1.68 9.18
CA LEU A 100 7.65 -0.60 8.64
C LEU A 100 6.27 -1.11 8.21
N VAL A 101 6.20 -2.24 7.49
CA VAL A 101 4.94 -2.85 7.03
C VAL A 101 4.08 -3.30 8.22
N SER A 102 4.68 -3.84 9.29
CA SER A 102 3.97 -4.19 10.52
C SER A 102 3.42 -2.94 11.23
N ALA A 103 4.19 -1.85 11.27
CA ALA A 103 3.74 -0.59 11.87
C ALA A 103 2.62 0.07 11.04
N ALA A 104 2.68 0.01 9.72
CA ALA A 104 1.61 0.51 8.86
C ALA A 104 0.30 -0.26 9.08
N ARG A 105 0.38 -1.58 9.27
CA ARG A 105 -0.78 -2.41 9.62
C ARG A 105 -1.43 -1.94 10.94
N GLN A 106 -0.62 -1.68 11.97
CA GLN A 106 -1.12 -1.15 13.25
C GLN A 106 -1.71 0.25 13.09
N LEU A 107 -1.05 1.12 12.33
CA LEU A 107 -1.53 2.48 12.06
C LEU A 107 -2.90 2.47 11.36
N MET A 108 -3.14 1.56 10.41
CA MET A 108 -4.45 1.39 9.77
C MET A 108 -5.53 1.04 10.80
N ALA A 109 -5.23 0.11 11.72
CA ALA A 109 -6.16 -0.26 12.79
C ALA A 109 -6.45 0.92 13.74
N ASP A 110 -5.42 1.66 14.13
CA ASP A 110 -5.53 2.82 15.02
C ASP A 110 -6.29 4.00 14.37
N GLN A 111 -6.21 4.13 13.05
CA GLN A 111 -6.97 5.09 12.25
C GLN A 111 -8.44 4.68 12.02
N GLY A 112 -8.84 3.52 12.52
CA GLY A 112 -10.23 3.04 12.44
C GLY A 112 -10.62 2.51 11.06
N LEU A 113 -9.66 2.06 10.24
CA LEU A 113 -9.98 1.35 9.02
C LEU A 113 -10.64 0.01 9.35
N ASP A 114 -11.57 -0.43 8.50
CA ASP A 114 -12.23 -1.73 8.67
C ASP A 114 -11.33 -2.87 8.20
N ILE A 115 -10.63 -2.65 7.10
CA ILE A 115 -9.83 -3.66 6.41
C ILE A 115 -8.57 -3.04 5.81
N GLY A 116 -7.45 -3.75 5.92
CA GLY A 116 -6.28 -3.57 5.08
C GLY A 116 -6.35 -4.54 3.90
N LEU A 117 -6.11 -4.05 2.68
CA LEU A 117 -6.29 -4.83 1.45
C LEU A 117 -5.38 -4.29 0.34
N PHE A 118 -4.48 -5.11 -0.20
CA PHE A 118 -3.61 -4.74 -1.32
C PHE A 118 -3.13 -5.95 -2.11
N SER A 119 -2.55 -5.72 -3.29
CA SER A 119 -1.89 -6.77 -4.05
C SER A 119 -0.37 -6.66 -3.96
N CYS A 120 0.31 -7.81 -3.99
CA CYS A 120 1.76 -7.85 -4.12
C CYS A 120 2.19 -8.95 -5.09
N ASP A 121 3.42 -8.89 -5.58
CA ASP A 121 4.01 -9.97 -6.35
C ASP A 121 4.11 -11.24 -5.49
N ARG A 122 3.77 -12.40 -6.05
CA ARG A 122 3.72 -13.68 -5.32
C ARG A 122 5.02 -13.99 -4.54
N PRO A 123 6.22 -13.70 -5.06
CA PRO A 123 7.45 -13.93 -4.29
C PRO A 123 7.55 -13.10 -3.00
N LEU A 124 6.78 -12.01 -2.88
CA LEU A 124 6.74 -11.17 -1.68
C LEU A 124 5.70 -11.60 -0.65
N GLN A 125 4.87 -12.61 -0.93
CA GLN A 125 3.83 -13.09 0.00
C GLN A 125 4.41 -13.38 1.38
N GLY A 126 5.47 -14.20 1.49
CA GLY A 126 6.07 -14.56 2.77
C GLY A 126 6.66 -13.35 3.54
N PHE A 127 7.11 -12.33 2.81
CA PHE A 127 7.53 -11.07 3.44
C PHE A 127 6.35 -10.39 4.15
N TYR A 128 5.21 -10.24 3.49
CA TYR A 128 4.03 -9.62 4.08
C TYR A 128 3.40 -10.49 5.18
N GLU A 129 3.38 -11.81 5.01
CA GLU A 129 2.92 -12.73 6.07
C GLU A 129 3.77 -12.59 7.33
N SER A 130 5.09 -12.44 7.20
CA SER A 130 6.01 -12.21 8.32
C SER A 130 5.74 -10.90 9.08
N ALA A 131 5.04 -9.94 8.44
CA ALA A 131 4.63 -8.66 9.02
C ALA A 131 3.18 -8.68 9.54
N GLY A 132 2.51 -9.86 9.54
CA GLY A 132 1.18 -10.06 10.12
C GLY A 132 0.02 -9.95 9.14
N TRP A 133 0.29 -9.82 7.84
CA TRP A 133 -0.74 -9.84 6.80
C TRP A 133 -1.11 -11.28 6.43
N GLN A 134 -2.31 -11.47 5.91
CA GLN A 134 -2.82 -12.78 5.53
C GLN A 134 -3.10 -12.84 4.03
N LEU A 135 -2.75 -13.96 3.41
CA LEU A 135 -3.18 -14.25 2.05
C LEU A 135 -4.71 -14.38 2.00
N LEU A 136 -5.35 -13.73 1.03
CA LEU A 136 -6.74 -14.00 0.63
C LEU A 136 -6.75 -14.97 -0.56
N PRO A 137 -6.99 -16.26 -0.34
CA PRO A 137 -6.94 -17.26 -1.42
C PRO A 137 -7.92 -16.94 -2.53
N GLY A 138 -7.44 -16.91 -3.78
CA GLY A 138 -8.28 -16.71 -4.98
C GLY A 138 -8.98 -15.34 -5.06
N ALA A 139 -8.67 -14.39 -4.19
CA ALA A 139 -9.21 -13.04 -4.27
C ALA A 139 -8.50 -12.23 -5.34
N VAL A 140 -9.28 -11.49 -6.14
CA VAL A 140 -8.80 -10.64 -7.22
C VAL A 140 -9.21 -9.20 -6.96
N LEU A 141 -8.25 -8.28 -6.89
CA LEU A 141 -8.54 -6.85 -6.83
C LEU A 141 -8.85 -6.31 -8.23
N ILE A 142 -9.95 -5.59 -8.36
CA ILE A 142 -10.31 -4.86 -9.57
C ILE A 142 -9.94 -3.40 -9.37
N GLY A 143 -8.79 -3.05 -9.88
CA GLY A 143 -8.24 -1.69 -9.83
C GLY A 143 -8.69 -0.82 -11.01
N GLY A 144 -7.96 0.26 -11.27
CA GLY A 144 -8.28 1.24 -12.28
C GLY A 144 -9.56 2.00 -11.97
N THR A 145 -10.43 2.16 -12.96
CA THR A 145 -11.76 2.75 -12.81
C THR A 145 -12.85 1.78 -13.27
N ALA A 146 -14.11 2.07 -12.94
CA ALA A 146 -15.23 1.26 -13.42
C ALA A 146 -15.36 1.24 -14.97
N ARG A 147 -14.83 2.28 -15.66
CA ARG A 147 -14.80 2.36 -17.13
C ARG A 147 -13.61 1.62 -17.72
N THR A 148 -12.48 1.65 -17.03
CA THR A 148 -11.21 1.02 -17.43
C THR A 148 -10.71 0.12 -16.29
N PRO A 149 -11.36 -1.05 -16.07
CA PRO A 149 -10.98 -1.95 -14.97
C PRO A 149 -9.57 -2.53 -15.17
N PHE A 150 -8.83 -2.63 -14.08
CA PHE A 150 -7.48 -3.16 -14.06
C PHE A 150 -7.37 -4.31 -13.05
N PRO A 151 -7.77 -5.54 -13.41
CA PRO A 151 -7.76 -6.66 -12.48
C PRO A 151 -6.35 -7.17 -12.17
N SER A 152 -6.12 -7.58 -10.92
CA SER A 152 -4.83 -8.11 -10.46
C SER A 152 -4.48 -9.50 -11.01
N ASP A 153 -5.44 -10.20 -11.62
CA ASP A 153 -5.28 -11.50 -12.28
C ASP A 153 -5.04 -11.41 -13.79
N ARG A 154 -4.62 -10.24 -14.29
CA ARG A 154 -4.30 -10.06 -15.73
C ARG A 154 -3.19 -11.01 -16.17
N PRO A 155 -3.23 -11.46 -17.45
CA PRO A 155 -2.14 -12.23 -18.03
C PRO A 155 -0.78 -11.51 -17.83
N GLY A 156 0.21 -12.23 -17.34
CA GLY A 156 1.54 -11.72 -17.05
C GLY A 156 1.70 -11.10 -15.65
N PHE A 157 0.61 -10.98 -14.86
CA PHE A 157 0.69 -10.59 -13.45
C PHE A 157 0.65 -11.83 -12.56
N ASP A 158 1.74 -12.08 -11.84
CA ASP A 158 1.78 -13.09 -10.78
C ASP A 158 1.61 -12.42 -9.42
N LYS A 159 0.38 -11.89 -9.20
CA LYS A 159 0.04 -11.19 -7.97
C LYS A 159 -0.84 -12.03 -7.05
N VAL A 160 -0.73 -11.77 -5.77
CA VAL A 160 -1.60 -12.27 -4.71
C VAL A 160 -2.24 -11.11 -3.97
N THR A 161 -3.41 -11.34 -3.40
CA THR A 161 -4.12 -10.36 -2.57
C THR A 161 -3.83 -10.64 -1.11
N MET A 162 -3.34 -9.63 -0.40
CA MET A 162 -3.09 -9.67 1.05
C MET A 162 -4.14 -8.85 1.78
N ALA A 163 -4.54 -9.27 2.97
CA ALA A 163 -5.49 -8.53 3.79
C ALA A 163 -5.26 -8.69 5.29
N ASP A 164 -5.90 -7.81 6.06
CA ASP A 164 -6.21 -7.98 7.48
C ASP A 164 -7.51 -7.25 7.83
N PHE A 165 -8.22 -7.70 8.86
CA PHE A 165 -9.54 -7.21 9.25
C PHE A 165 -9.49 -6.59 10.64
N PHE A 166 -9.55 -5.26 10.73
CA PHE A 166 -9.27 -4.51 11.95
C PHE A 166 -10.52 -4.28 12.81
N SER A 167 -11.63 -3.88 12.21
CA SER A 167 -12.86 -3.57 12.94
C SER A 167 -13.77 -4.79 13.12
N PRO A 168 -14.78 -4.73 13.99
CA PRO A 168 -15.84 -5.75 14.05
C PRO A 168 -16.57 -5.93 12.71
N ALA A 169 -16.82 -4.82 11.98
CA ALA A 169 -17.48 -4.85 10.66
C ALA A 169 -16.56 -5.54 9.62
N GLY A 170 -15.27 -5.21 9.61
CA GLY A 170 -14.27 -5.86 8.76
C GLY A 170 -14.20 -7.36 9.04
N ARG A 171 -14.06 -7.76 10.30
CA ARG A 171 -14.03 -9.19 10.69
C ARG A 171 -15.31 -9.94 10.30
N GLN A 172 -16.48 -9.31 10.44
CA GLN A 172 -17.74 -9.93 10.02
C GLN A 172 -17.84 -10.08 8.50
N ALA A 173 -17.24 -9.18 7.73
CA ALA A 173 -17.19 -9.25 6.28
C ALA A 173 -16.12 -10.25 5.76
N GLY A 174 -15.08 -10.53 6.57
CA GLY A 174 -13.92 -11.34 6.20
C GLY A 174 -14.21 -12.62 5.42
N PRO A 175 -15.18 -13.46 5.84
CA PRO A 175 -15.51 -14.70 5.12
C PRO A 175 -15.98 -14.51 3.67
N SER A 176 -16.40 -13.31 3.24
CA SER A 176 -16.85 -13.05 1.88
C SER A 176 -15.73 -12.68 0.90
N PHE A 177 -14.50 -12.44 1.39
CA PHE A 177 -13.38 -12.00 0.57
C PHE A 177 -12.62 -13.09 -0.18
N PRO A 178 -12.36 -14.29 0.40
CA PRO A 178 -11.71 -15.36 -0.35
C PRO A 178 -12.49 -15.73 -1.62
N HIS A 179 -11.74 -16.04 -2.71
CA HIS A 179 -12.30 -16.45 -4.00
C HIS A 179 -13.30 -15.45 -4.61
N SER A 180 -13.17 -14.17 -4.29
CA SER A 180 -14.06 -13.10 -4.78
C SER A 180 -13.31 -12.10 -5.67
N ARG A 181 -14.08 -11.34 -6.45
CA ARG A 181 -13.60 -10.17 -7.17
C ARG A 181 -13.99 -8.92 -6.39
N ILE A 182 -13.00 -8.14 -5.99
CA ILE A 182 -13.16 -7.00 -5.09
C ILE A 182 -13.00 -5.72 -5.88
N GLU A 183 -14.06 -4.95 -6.02
CA GLU A 183 -14.08 -3.68 -6.75
C GLU A 183 -13.40 -2.59 -5.92
N LEU A 184 -12.12 -2.37 -6.17
CA LEU A 184 -11.33 -1.36 -5.50
C LEU A 184 -11.46 0.00 -6.20
N TYR A 185 -11.23 0.05 -7.52
CA TYR A 185 -11.30 1.24 -8.37
C TYR A 185 -10.62 2.48 -7.76
N PRO A 186 -9.31 2.43 -7.45
CA PRO A 186 -8.62 3.55 -6.83
C PRO A 186 -8.34 4.69 -7.81
N GLY A 187 -8.43 4.45 -9.11
CA GLY A 187 -8.20 5.46 -10.16
C GLY A 187 -7.14 5.07 -11.17
N GLU A 188 -6.75 6.02 -12.02
CA GLU A 188 -5.79 5.79 -13.11
C GLU A 188 -4.33 5.90 -12.62
N ILE A 189 -4.06 6.66 -11.56
CA ILE A 189 -2.72 6.85 -11.00
C ILE A 189 -2.36 5.59 -10.20
N ASP A 190 -3.15 5.25 -9.21
CA ASP A 190 -2.90 4.17 -8.25
C ASP A 190 -3.67 2.91 -8.64
N LYS A 191 -3.41 2.37 -9.82
CA LYS A 191 -4.25 1.35 -10.46
C LYS A 191 -4.59 0.13 -9.60
N LEU A 192 -3.67 -0.30 -8.72
CA LEU A 192 -3.88 -1.44 -7.81
C LEU A 192 -3.44 -1.16 -6.38
N TRP A 193 -3.17 0.10 -6.04
CA TRP A 193 -2.40 0.60 -4.90
C TRP A 193 -1.37 -0.34 -4.29
#